data_4dd764b2ca953f7057cf39a1b6d0f351
#
_entry.id   4dd764b2ca953f7057cf39a1b6d0f351
#
_cell.length_a   1.000
_cell.length_b   1.000
_cell.length_c   1.000
_cell.angle_alpha   90.00
_cell.angle_beta   90.00
_cell.angle_gamma   90.00
#
_symmetry.space_group_name_H-M   'P 1'
#
loop_
_entity.id
_entity.type
_entity.pdbx_description
1 polymer ?
#
loop_
_entity_poly.entity_id
_entity_poly.type
_entity_poly.pdbx_seq_one_letter_code
_entity_poly.pdbx_strand_id
1 'polypeptide(L)'
;MAKIFLTLLIFFGSCLSADELMAAIKSEYRDPENIIRDEYRNPYETLTFFGIEPSMKVVELSPGGGWYTEILATYLNNSGELIAAHFDKN
;
A
#
# COMPACT_ATOMS: atom_id res chain seq x y z
N MET A 1 -8.18 -22.04 27.01
CA MET A 1 -6.97 -21.22 26.90
C MET A 1 -6.41 -21.18 25.50
N ALA A 2 -6.36 -22.31 24.77
CA ALA A 2 -5.88 -22.31 23.39
C ALA A 2 -6.68 -21.38 22.46
N LYS A 3 -7.99 -21.25 22.69
CA LYS A 3 -8.85 -20.39 21.88
C LYS A 3 -8.49 -18.91 22.01
N ILE A 4 -8.01 -18.49 23.18
CA ILE A 4 -7.64 -17.10 23.41
C ILE A 4 -6.37 -16.76 22.66
N PHE A 5 -5.42 -17.68 22.61
CA PHE A 5 -4.18 -17.50 21.84
C PHE A 5 -4.46 -17.36 20.36
N LEU A 6 -5.36 -18.15 19.81
CA LEU A 6 -5.70 -18.10 18.40
C LEU A 6 -6.30 -16.75 18.02
N THR A 7 -7.17 -16.21 18.85
CA THR A 7 -7.76 -14.89 18.63
C THR A 7 -6.69 -13.80 18.62
N LEU A 8 -5.74 -13.88 19.53
CA LEU A 8 -4.64 -12.92 19.60
C LEU A 8 -3.79 -12.93 18.33
N LEU A 9 -3.51 -14.13 17.79
CA LEU A 9 -2.72 -14.27 16.57
C LEU A 9 -3.38 -13.60 15.38
N ILE A 10 -4.69 -13.74 15.23
CA ILE A 10 -5.44 -13.10 14.14
C ILE A 10 -5.36 -11.58 14.25
N PHE A 11 -5.53 -11.05 15.45
CA PHE A 11 -5.43 -9.62 15.70
C PHE A 11 -4.02 -9.10 15.38
N PHE A 12 -3.01 -9.83 15.79
CA PHE A 12 -1.62 -9.46 15.56
C PHE A 12 -1.30 -9.40 14.07
N GLY A 13 -1.85 -10.32 13.28
CA GLY A 13 -1.67 -10.31 11.83
C GLY A 13 -2.20 -9.05 11.17
N SER A 14 -3.36 -8.56 11.64
CA SER A 14 -3.93 -7.31 11.12
C SER A 14 -3.03 -6.12 11.40
N CYS A 15 -2.42 -6.07 12.59
CA CYS A 15 -1.48 -5.00 12.95
C CYS A 15 -0.24 -5.00 12.05
N LEU A 16 0.27 -6.19 11.67
CA LEU A 16 1.43 -6.29 10.78
C LEU A 16 1.15 -5.71 9.41
N SER A 17 -0.03 -5.96 8.83
CA SER A 17 -0.40 -5.38 7.55
C SER A 17 -0.47 -3.86 7.61
N ALA A 18 -1.03 -3.32 8.69
CA ALA A 18 -1.11 -1.87 8.87
C ALA A 18 0.27 -1.25 9.00
N ASP A 19 1.20 -1.91 9.72
CA ASP A 19 2.56 -1.44 9.88
C ASP A 19 3.32 -1.44 8.55
N GLU A 20 3.11 -2.47 7.73
CA GLU A 20 3.72 -2.55 6.40
C GLU A 20 3.25 -1.42 5.49
N LEU A 21 1.96 -1.10 5.53
CA LEU A 21 1.41 0.00 4.74
C LEU A 21 2.01 1.34 5.17
N MET A 22 2.08 1.58 6.47
CA MET A 22 2.64 2.81 6.98
C MET A 22 4.12 2.93 6.61
N ALA A 23 4.87 1.84 6.66
CA ALA A 23 6.27 1.82 6.26
C ALA A 23 6.41 2.16 4.76
N ALA A 24 5.52 1.66 3.92
CA ALA A 24 5.53 1.97 2.48
C ALA A 24 5.26 3.44 2.24
N ILE A 25 4.32 4.04 2.98
CA ILE A 25 3.99 5.46 2.85
C ILE A 25 5.18 6.33 3.27
N LYS A 26 5.93 5.91 4.29
CA LYS A 26 7.08 6.65 4.82
C LYS A 26 8.40 6.29 4.16
N SER A 27 8.38 5.50 3.10
CA SER A 27 9.58 5.04 2.42
C SER A 27 10.40 6.21 1.88
N GLU A 28 11.72 6.12 2.04
CA GLU A 28 12.65 7.12 1.52
C GLU A 28 12.76 7.10 -0.01
N TYR A 29 12.25 6.07 -0.65
CA TYR A 29 12.27 5.97 -2.12
C TYR A 29 11.20 6.82 -2.78
N ARG A 30 10.31 7.43 -2.01
CA ARG A 30 9.24 8.25 -2.57
C ARG A 30 9.75 9.63 -2.97
N ASP A 31 9.21 10.14 -4.07
CA ASP A 31 9.51 11.47 -4.56
C ASP A 31 8.99 12.51 -3.56
N PRO A 32 9.82 13.47 -3.13
CA PRO A 32 9.37 14.52 -2.21
C PRO A 32 8.17 15.31 -2.71
N GLU A 33 8.03 15.50 -4.01
CA GLU A 33 6.87 16.20 -4.57
C GLU A 33 5.57 15.41 -4.35
N ASN A 34 5.67 14.09 -4.36
CA ASN A 34 4.51 13.24 -4.08
C ASN A 34 4.20 13.20 -2.59
N ILE A 35 5.22 13.19 -1.75
CA ILE A 35 5.04 13.19 -0.29
C ILE A 35 4.27 14.45 0.18
N ILE A 36 4.54 15.59 -0.43
CA ILE A 36 3.83 16.83 -0.09
C ILE A 36 2.32 16.67 -0.28
N ARG A 37 1.92 15.86 -1.26
CA ARG A 37 0.50 15.65 -1.55
C ARG A 37 -0.21 14.72 -0.57
N ASP A 38 0.54 14.00 0.25
CA ASP A 38 -0.03 13.06 1.22
C ASP A 38 -1.00 13.76 2.17
N GLU A 39 -0.72 15.01 2.52
CA GLU A 39 -1.58 15.80 3.39
C GLU A 39 -3.00 15.93 2.87
N TYR A 40 -3.15 16.00 1.55
CA TYR A 40 -4.44 16.16 0.90
C TYR A 40 -5.06 14.84 0.47
N ARG A 41 -4.24 13.85 0.18
CA ARG A 41 -4.69 12.57 -0.38
C ARG A 41 -4.89 11.48 0.66
N ASN A 42 -4.34 11.66 1.86
CA ASN A 42 -4.53 10.75 2.98
C ASN A 42 -4.28 9.29 2.58
N PRO A 43 -3.02 8.93 2.23
CA PRO A 43 -2.75 7.62 1.65
C PRO A 43 -3.10 6.45 2.56
N TYR A 44 -2.85 6.56 3.86
CA TYR A 44 -3.16 5.47 4.77
C TYR A 44 -4.66 5.19 4.80
N GLU A 45 -5.44 6.23 4.99
CA GLU A 45 -6.90 6.12 5.06
C GLU A 45 -7.49 5.64 3.74
N THR A 46 -6.98 6.16 2.63
CA THR A 46 -7.47 5.83 1.29
C THR A 46 -7.21 4.37 0.95
N LEU A 47 -5.97 3.91 1.13
CA LEU A 47 -5.61 2.55 0.78
C LEU A 47 -6.23 1.53 1.74
N THR A 48 -6.40 1.90 3.01
CA THR A 48 -7.12 1.08 3.97
C THR A 48 -8.60 0.96 3.58
N PHE A 49 -9.21 2.05 3.14
CA PHE A 49 -10.60 2.05 2.70
C PHE A 49 -10.81 1.09 1.51
N PHE A 50 -9.89 1.09 0.57
CA PHE A 50 -9.94 0.17 -0.56
C PHE A 50 -9.66 -1.28 -0.18
N GLY A 51 -9.14 -1.52 1.01
CA GLY A 51 -8.87 -2.87 1.49
C GLY A 51 -7.67 -3.52 0.82
N ILE A 52 -6.67 -2.74 0.42
CA ILE A 52 -5.48 -3.28 -0.23
C ILE A 52 -4.65 -4.08 0.77
N GLU A 53 -4.32 -5.32 0.41
CA GLU A 53 -3.49 -6.22 1.22
C GLU A 53 -2.15 -6.49 0.51
N PRO A 54 -1.07 -6.78 1.25
CA PRO A 54 0.25 -6.94 0.65
C PRO A 54 0.36 -8.08 -0.37
N SER A 55 -0.52 -9.06 -0.31
CA SER A 55 -0.48 -10.23 -1.22
C SER A 55 -1.32 -10.05 -2.47
N MET A 56 -1.99 -8.92 -2.63
CA MET A 56 -2.89 -8.68 -3.74
C MET A 56 -2.15 -8.39 -5.04
N LYS A 57 -2.80 -8.71 -6.15
CA LYS A 57 -2.43 -8.21 -7.47
C LYS A 57 -3.25 -6.95 -7.71
N VAL A 58 -2.59 -5.82 -7.90
CA VAL A 58 -3.24 -4.54 -8.09
C VAL A 58 -2.88 -3.98 -9.47
N VAL A 59 -3.90 -3.56 -10.21
CA VAL A 59 -3.71 -2.87 -11.48
C VAL A 59 -4.01 -1.40 -11.26
N GLU A 60 -3.03 -0.56 -11.53
CA GLU A 60 -3.17 0.88 -11.41
C GLU A 60 -3.34 1.48 -12.79
N LEU A 61 -4.49 2.12 -13.02
CA LEU A 61 -4.79 2.73 -14.32
C LEU A 61 -4.31 4.18 -14.32
N SER A 62 -3.57 4.55 -15.36
CA SER A 62 -3.09 5.92 -15.57
C SER A 62 -2.36 6.47 -14.35
N PRO A 63 -1.24 5.87 -13.95
CA PRO A 63 -0.55 6.26 -12.71
C PRO A 63 -0.03 7.71 -12.69
N GLY A 64 0.10 8.36 -13.83
CA GLY A 64 0.52 9.76 -13.89
C GLY A 64 1.91 9.95 -13.32
N GLY A 65 2.05 10.83 -12.32
CA GLY A 65 3.32 11.11 -11.66
C GLY A 65 3.77 10.06 -10.66
N GLY A 66 3.00 9.00 -10.46
CA GLY A 66 3.43 7.86 -9.66
C GLY A 66 3.13 7.95 -8.17
N TRP A 67 2.20 8.79 -7.76
CA TRP A 67 1.91 8.95 -6.33
C TRP A 67 1.47 7.62 -5.68
N TYR A 68 0.48 6.95 -6.25
CA TYR A 68 0.07 5.62 -5.78
C TYR A 68 1.13 4.57 -6.10
N THR A 69 1.74 4.67 -7.28
CA THR A 69 2.67 3.68 -7.77
C THR A 69 3.82 3.44 -6.80
N GLU A 70 4.43 4.49 -6.30
CA GLU A 70 5.59 4.35 -5.43
C GLU A 70 5.23 3.77 -4.06
N ILE A 71 4.03 4.04 -3.54
CA ILE A 71 3.56 3.42 -2.30
C ILE A 71 3.26 1.94 -2.54
N LEU A 72 2.51 1.64 -3.60
CA LEU A 72 2.08 0.27 -3.90
C LEU A 72 3.25 -0.62 -4.29
N ALA A 73 4.23 -0.08 -5.01
CA ALA A 73 5.41 -0.86 -5.39
C ALA A 73 6.14 -1.38 -4.16
N THR A 74 6.27 -0.57 -3.12
CA THR A 74 6.89 -0.98 -1.88
C THR A 74 6.00 -1.94 -1.09
N TYR A 75 4.72 -1.63 -0.98
CA TYR A 75 3.77 -2.40 -0.18
C TYR A 75 3.55 -3.81 -0.73
N LEU A 76 3.52 -3.95 -2.06
CA LEU A 76 3.24 -5.23 -2.72
C LEU A 76 4.50 -6.02 -3.07
N ASN A 77 5.67 -5.48 -2.77
CA ASN A 77 6.95 -5.99 -3.27
C ASN A 77 7.23 -7.45 -2.93
N ASN A 78 6.89 -7.88 -1.71
CA ASN A 78 7.30 -9.21 -1.23
C ASN A 78 6.33 -10.33 -1.63
N SER A 79 5.03 -10.07 -1.60
CA SER A 79 4.04 -11.14 -1.77
C SER A 79 2.93 -10.80 -2.76
N GLY A 80 2.87 -9.57 -3.23
CA GLY A 80 1.86 -9.14 -4.18
C GLY A 80 2.43 -8.82 -5.54
N GLU A 81 1.63 -8.16 -6.36
CA GLU A 81 2.04 -7.75 -7.70
C GLU A 81 1.39 -6.41 -8.05
N LEU A 82 2.16 -5.51 -8.61
CA LEU A 82 1.65 -4.23 -9.12
C LEU A 82 1.83 -4.17 -10.62
N ILE A 83 0.74 -3.85 -11.32
CA ILE A 83 0.76 -3.61 -12.76
C ILE A 83 0.35 -2.18 -13.00
N ALA A 84 1.24 -1.37 -13.55
CA ALA A 84 0.95 0.03 -13.89
C ALA A 84 0.60 0.12 -15.37
N ALA A 85 -0.65 0.52 -15.66
CA ALA A 85 -1.15 0.59 -17.03
C ALA A 85 -1.24 2.05 -17.48
N HIS A 86 -0.34 2.43 -18.38
CA HIS A 86 -0.29 3.77 -18.95
C HIS A 86 -1.02 3.83 -20.28
N PHE A 87 -1.47 5.02 -20.62
CA PHE A 87 -1.93 5.26 -21.99
C PHE A 87 -0.73 5.28 -22.93
N ASP A 88 -0.89 4.63 -24.08
CA ASP A 88 0.09 4.69 -25.13
C ASP A 88 -0.05 6.03 -25.86
N LYS A 89 1.04 6.77 -25.93
CA LYS A 89 1.03 8.09 -26.57
C LYS A 89 1.57 8.05 -28.01
N ASN A 90 1.92 6.90 -28.47
CA ASN A 90 2.37 6.73 -29.85
C ASN A 90 1.26 6.13 -30.72
#